data_5b34f58097fc6251ee0cdc5cdef66f74
#
_entry.id   5b34f58097fc6251ee0cdc5cdef66f74
#
_cell.length_a   1.000
_cell.length_b   1.000
_cell.length_c   1.000
_cell.angle_alpha   90.00
_cell.angle_beta   90.00
_cell.angle_gamma   90.00
#
_symmetry.space_group_name_H-M   'P 1'
#
loop_
_entity.id
_entity.type
_entity.pdbx_description
1 polymer ?
#
loop_
_entity_poly.entity_id
_entity_poly.type
_entity_poly.pdbx_seq_one_letter_code
_entity_poly.pdbx_strand_id
1 'polypeptide(L)'
;MFDSSIGASSVYMPYGGKYQLTPTQSMVAKLPVLKGKTDTVTMMSYGFDPYLSTWSPYHGAIYAVVQSVAKIVAAGGDMTKIHLTFQEYFRRMTEDPKCWGEPLAALLGAYDAQIGFGLSAIGGKDSMSGSFNEICLLYTSPSPRD
;
A
#
# COMPACT_ATOMS: atom_id res chain seq x y z
N MET A 1 1.54 -12.40 18.26
CA MET A 1 0.87 -12.38 16.95
C MET A 1 -0.61 -12.17 17.20
N PHE A 2 -1.23 -11.19 16.56
CA PHE A 2 -2.65 -10.95 16.73
C PHE A 2 -3.46 -11.90 15.84
N ASP A 3 -4.53 -12.42 16.41
CA ASP A 3 -5.50 -13.22 15.68
C ASP A 3 -6.38 -12.31 14.83
N SER A 4 -6.57 -12.63 13.55
CA SER A 4 -7.43 -11.88 12.63
C SER A 4 -8.92 -11.95 12.99
N SER A 5 -9.33 -12.82 13.92
CA SER A 5 -10.69 -12.89 14.43
C SER A 5 -11.00 -11.90 15.56
N ILE A 6 -10.02 -11.18 16.08
CA ILE A 6 -10.20 -10.19 17.13
C ILE A 6 -11.19 -9.11 16.66
N GLY A 7 -12.23 -8.87 17.48
CA GLY A 7 -13.30 -7.93 17.19
C GLY A 7 -14.42 -8.49 16.32
N ALA A 8 -14.31 -9.73 15.84
CA ALA A 8 -15.32 -10.45 15.06
C ALA A 8 -15.87 -9.69 13.83
N SER A 9 -15.09 -8.77 13.28
CA SER A 9 -15.44 -7.93 12.12
C SER A 9 -14.77 -8.37 10.83
N SER A 10 -13.75 -9.22 10.88
CA SER A 10 -13.04 -9.72 9.69
C SER A 10 -13.95 -10.58 8.84
N VAL A 11 -14.05 -10.24 7.55
CA VAL A 11 -14.81 -11.02 6.55
C VAL A 11 -13.88 -12.01 5.85
N TYR A 12 -12.69 -11.53 5.43
CA TYR A 12 -11.68 -12.38 4.84
C TYR A 12 -10.62 -12.74 5.88
N MET A 13 -10.60 -14.03 6.21
CA MET A 13 -9.62 -14.56 7.15
C MET A 13 -8.40 -15.08 6.41
N PRO A 14 -7.16 -14.75 6.86
CA PRO A 14 -5.96 -15.39 6.33
C PRO A 14 -6.07 -16.91 6.41
N TYR A 15 -5.78 -17.57 5.31
CA TYR A 15 -5.96 -19.03 5.19
C TYR A 15 -7.38 -19.52 5.51
N GLY A 16 -8.38 -18.68 5.26
CA GLY A 16 -9.78 -19.05 5.37
C GLY A 16 -10.24 -19.93 4.20
N GLY A 17 -11.53 -20.30 4.23
CA GLY A 17 -12.16 -21.13 3.22
C GLY A 17 -11.89 -22.63 3.41
N LYS A 18 -12.48 -23.42 2.51
CA LYS A 18 -12.51 -24.89 2.63
C LYS A 18 -11.12 -25.55 2.70
N TYR A 19 -10.17 -25.04 1.95
CA TYR A 19 -8.85 -25.66 1.79
C TYR A 19 -7.75 -25.00 2.62
N GLN A 20 -7.99 -23.81 3.15
CA GLN A 20 -7.04 -23.07 4.02
C GLN A 20 -5.63 -22.91 3.42
N LEU A 21 -5.53 -22.77 2.09
CA LEU A 21 -4.26 -22.79 1.37
C LEU A 21 -3.74 -21.41 0.96
N THR A 22 -4.61 -20.40 0.97
CA THR A 22 -4.28 -19.09 0.39
C THR A 22 -4.34 -17.98 1.43
N PRO A 23 -3.31 -17.13 1.53
CA PRO A 23 -3.41 -15.88 2.29
C PRO A 23 -4.38 -14.94 1.60
N THR A 24 -5.05 -14.09 2.37
CA THR A 24 -5.84 -12.99 1.81
C THR A 24 -4.92 -11.93 1.21
N GLN A 25 -5.33 -11.36 0.07
CA GLN A 25 -4.61 -10.30 -0.61
C GLN A 25 -5.13 -8.89 -0.27
N SER A 26 -6.25 -8.83 0.47
CA SER A 26 -6.88 -7.60 0.93
C SER A 26 -7.51 -7.80 2.31
N MET A 27 -7.56 -6.75 3.09
CA MET A 27 -8.34 -6.71 4.30
C MET A 27 -9.78 -6.37 3.94
N VAL A 28 -10.73 -7.15 4.44
CA VAL A 28 -12.16 -6.88 4.36
C VAL A 28 -12.75 -7.03 5.75
N ALA A 29 -13.29 -5.96 6.28
CA ALA A 29 -13.85 -5.95 7.64
C ALA A 29 -15.17 -5.20 7.69
N LYS A 30 -16.12 -5.68 8.50
CA LYS A 30 -17.38 -4.98 8.76
C LYS A 30 -17.13 -3.70 9.52
N LEU A 31 -17.87 -2.67 9.19
CA LEU A 31 -17.82 -1.42 9.95
C LEU A 31 -18.33 -1.64 11.38
N PRO A 32 -17.65 -1.08 12.38
CA PRO A 32 -18.13 -1.10 13.75
C PRO A 32 -19.41 -0.25 13.86
N VAL A 33 -20.45 -0.81 14.48
CA VAL A 33 -21.70 -0.10 14.76
C VAL A 33 -21.99 -0.15 16.25
N LEU A 34 -22.55 0.93 16.80
CA LEU A 34 -22.83 1.02 18.24
C LEU A 34 -23.96 0.07 18.66
N LYS A 35 -24.91 -0.19 17.78
CA LYS A 35 -26.03 -1.10 18.02
C LYS A 35 -26.39 -1.85 16.76
N GLY A 36 -26.80 -3.12 16.91
CA GLY A 36 -27.24 -3.95 15.80
C GLY A 36 -26.09 -4.61 15.02
N LYS A 37 -26.35 -4.93 13.77
CA LYS A 37 -25.43 -5.57 12.83
C LYS A 37 -25.40 -4.79 11.53
N THR A 38 -24.31 -4.85 10.82
CA THR A 38 -24.17 -4.27 9.47
C THR A 38 -23.51 -5.27 8.54
N ASP A 39 -23.87 -5.20 7.27
CA ASP A 39 -23.18 -5.89 6.17
C ASP A 39 -22.30 -4.93 5.35
N THR A 40 -22.26 -3.65 5.74
CA THR A 40 -21.32 -2.70 5.16
C THR A 40 -19.89 -3.03 5.60
N VAL A 41 -18.98 -3.07 4.64
CA VAL A 41 -17.58 -3.40 4.88
C VAL A 41 -16.67 -2.27 4.44
N THR A 42 -15.50 -2.20 5.07
CA THR A 42 -14.35 -1.46 4.56
C THR A 42 -13.35 -2.45 3.97
N MET A 43 -12.64 -2.03 2.94
CA MET A 43 -11.63 -2.84 2.27
C MET A 43 -10.34 -2.07 2.17
N MET A 44 -9.22 -2.73 2.39
CA MET A 44 -7.88 -2.16 2.17
C MET A 44 -6.97 -3.20 1.53
N SER A 45 -6.13 -2.72 0.64
CA SER A 45 -5.07 -3.51 0.03
C SER A 45 -3.83 -2.63 -0.19
N TYR A 46 -2.74 -3.24 -0.57
CA TYR A 46 -1.56 -2.51 -0.99
C TYR A 46 -0.96 -3.15 -2.24
N GLY A 47 -0.20 -2.36 -2.98
CA GLY A 47 0.62 -2.82 -4.09
C GLY A 47 2.04 -2.32 -3.91
N PHE A 48 3.01 -3.19 -4.13
CA PHE A 48 4.43 -2.87 -4.16
C PHE A 48 5.23 -4.04 -4.73
N ASP A 49 6.10 -3.75 -5.66
CA ASP A 49 7.09 -4.69 -6.19
C ASP A 49 8.49 -4.04 -6.06
N PRO A 50 9.35 -4.56 -5.16
CA PRO A 50 10.67 -3.98 -4.91
C PRO A 50 11.60 -4.10 -6.12
N TYR A 51 11.51 -5.18 -6.90
CA TYR A 51 12.36 -5.40 -8.06
C TYR A 51 12.00 -4.44 -9.20
N LEU A 52 10.70 -4.32 -9.48
CA LEU A 52 10.22 -3.40 -10.49
C LEU A 52 10.50 -1.94 -10.10
N SER A 53 10.30 -1.59 -8.83
CA SER A 53 10.56 -0.25 -8.31
C SER A 53 12.06 0.10 -8.35
N THR A 54 12.94 -0.87 -8.13
CA THR A 54 14.39 -0.69 -8.25
C THR A 54 14.80 -0.52 -9.72
N TRP A 55 14.18 -1.27 -10.62
CA TRP A 55 14.45 -1.16 -12.06
C TRP A 55 13.94 0.17 -12.62
N SER A 56 12.74 0.59 -12.25
CA SER A 56 12.13 1.85 -12.69
C SER A 56 11.11 2.34 -11.65
N PRO A 57 11.42 3.38 -10.88
CA PRO A 57 10.48 3.96 -9.92
C PRO A 57 9.15 4.38 -10.56
N TYR A 58 9.18 4.90 -11.79
CA TYR A 58 7.99 5.27 -12.55
C TYR A 58 7.06 4.07 -12.78
N HIS A 59 7.57 2.98 -13.35
CA HIS A 59 6.79 1.77 -13.59
C HIS A 59 6.41 1.08 -12.28
N GLY A 60 7.32 1.09 -11.30
CA GLY A 60 7.03 0.56 -9.96
C GLY A 60 5.82 1.20 -9.32
N ALA A 61 5.69 2.52 -9.41
CA ALA A 61 4.54 3.26 -8.90
C ALA A 61 3.25 2.94 -9.66
N ILE A 62 3.30 2.89 -11.00
CA ILE A 62 2.13 2.49 -11.82
C ILE A 62 1.64 1.11 -11.40
N TYR A 63 2.53 0.12 -11.37
CA TYR A 63 2.13 -1.25 -11.04
C TYR A 63 1.72 -1.43 -9.59
N ALA A 64 2.25 -0.63 -8.66
CA ALA A 64 1.77 -0.60 -7.29
C ALA A 64 0.29 -0.18 -7.21
N VAL A 65 -0.10 0.85 -7.96
CA VAL A 65 -1.52 1.26 -8.07
C VAL A 65 -2.35 0.16 -8.71
N VAL A 66 -1.92 -0.37 -9.86
CA VAL A 66 -2.63 -1.47 -10.56
C VAL A 66 -2.85 -2.65 -9.63
N GLN A 67 -1.81 -3.07 -8.92
CA GLN A 67 -1.87 -4.21 -8.01
C GLN A 67 -2.83 -3.98 -6.84
N SER A 68 -2.79 -2.80 -6.23
CA SER A 68 -3.70 -2.47 -5.12
C SER A 68 -5.15 -2.42 -5.56
N VAL A 69 -5.43 -1.79 -6.70
CA VAL A 69 -6.79 -1.73 -7.28
C VAL A 69 -7.29 -3.13 -7.64
N ALA A 70 -6.47 -3.94 -8.32
CA ALA A 70 -6.84 -5.30 -8.70
C ALA A 70 -7.21 -6.18 -7.49
N LYS A 71 -6.50 -6.04 -6.37
CA LYS A 71 -6.80 -6.76 -5.13
C LYS A 71 -8.15 -6.37 -4.53
N ILE A 72 -8.52 -5.09 -4.57
CA ILE A 72 -9.85 -4.62 -4.10
C ILE A 72 -10.95 -5.15 -5.00
N VAL A 73 -10.77 -5.08 -6.32
CA VAL A 73 -11.74 -5.61 -7.29
C VAL A 73 -11.90 -7.11 -7.15
N ALA A 74 -10.80 -7.85 -6.98
CA ALA A 74 -10.84 -9.29 -6.73
C ALA A 74 -11.56 -9.67 -5.42
N ALA A 75 -11.56 -8.77 -4.43
CA ALA A 75 -12.32 -8.92 -3.19
C ALA A 75 -13.80 -8.53 -3.32
N GLY A 76 -14.26 -8.09 -4.51
CA GLY A 76 -15.64 -7.67 -4.77
C GLY A 76 -15.89 -6.18 -4.55
N GLY A 77 -14.82 -5.37 -4.41
CA GLY A 77 -14.92 -3.93 -4.27
C GLY A 77 -15.25 -3.21 -5.59
N ASP A 78 -15.93 -2.10 -5.49
CA ASP A 78 -16.23 -1.22 -6.61
C ASP A 78 -15.03 -0.30 -6.88
N MET A 79 -14.42 -0.44 -8.06
CA MET A 79 -13.25 0.33 -8.45
C MET A 79 -13.50 1.85 -8.37
N THR A 80 -14.69 2.31 -8.69
CA THR A 80 -15.02 3.74 -8.73
C THR A 80 -15.09 4.41 -7.35
N LYS A 81 -15.06 3.62 -6.29
CA LYS A 81 -15.12 4.06 -4.88
C LYS A 81 -13.78 3.94 -4.15
N ILE A 82 -12.74 3.60 -4.87
CA ILE A 82 -11.40 3.48 -4.28
C ILE A 82 -10.80 4.87 -4.11
N HIS A 83 -10.20 5.10 -2.96
CA HIS A 83 -9.29 6.21 -2.71
C HIS A 83 -7.90 5.67 -2.41
N LEU A 84 -6.89 6.36 -2.90
CA LEU A 84 -5.51 5.95 -2.76
C LEU A 84 -4.82 6.73 -1.63
N THR A 85 -3.84 6.12 -1.02
CA THR A 85 -2.86 6.79 -0.17
C THR A 85 -1.50 6.24 -0.54
N PHE A 86 -0.49 7.11 -0.62
CA PHE A 86 0.85 6.73 -1.01
C PHE A 86 1.80 6.79 0.16
N GLN A 87 2.66 5.79 0.26
CA GLN A 87 3.79 5.79 1.16
C GLN A 87 5.03 5.56 0.33
N GLU A 88 5.89 6.55 0.29
CA GLU A 88 7.15 6.49 -0.46
C GLU A 88 8.33 6.47 0.51
N TYR A 89 9.35 5.71 0.15
CA TYR A 89 10.56 5.60 0.93
C TYR A 89 11.77 5.48 0.00
N PHE A 90 12.58 6.54 -0.02
CA PHE A 90 13.76 6.63 -0.86
C PHE A 90 15.02 6.74 -0.03
N ARG A 91 16.16 6.49 -0.69
CA ARG A 91 17.48 6.73 -0.10
C ARG A 91 17.64 8.18 0.31
N ARG A 92 18.60 8.40 1.20
CA ARG A 92 18.94 9.76 1.66
C ARG A 92 19.30 10.64 0.47
N MET A 93 18.75 11.84 0.45
CA MET A 93 19.04 12.85 -0.56
C MET A 93 20.50 13.32 -0.45
N THR A 94 21.14 13.48 -1.60
CA THR A 94 22.50 13.98 -1.77
C THR A 94 22.50 15.08 -2.84
N GLU A 95 23.66 15.59 -3.19
CA GLU A 95 23.81 16.55 -4.29
C GLU A 95 23.69 15.88 -5.69
N ASP A 96 23.68 14.55 -5.75
CA ASP A 96 23.48 13.81 -6.99
C ASP A 96 22.04 14.02 -7.50
N PRO A 97 21.84 14.62 -8.69
CA PRO A 97 20.52 14.83 -9.26
C PRO A 97 19.68 13.55 -9.41
N LYS A 98 20.33 12.40 -9.55
CA LYS A 98 19.64 11.11 -9.64
C LYS A 98 18.84 10.78 -8.40
N CYS A 99 19.35 11.16 -7.22
CA CYS A 99 18.62 10.96 -5.96
C CYS A 99 17.27 11.71 -5.94
N TRP A 100 17.18 12.85 -6.61
CA TRP A 100 15.98 13.65 -6.74
C TRP A 100 15.09 13.17 -7.88
N GLY A 101 15.68 12.63 -8.93
CA GLY A 101 14.96 12.08 -10.08
C GLY A 101 14.17 10.81 -9.75
N GLU A 102 14.64 10.00 -8.82
CA GLU A 102 13.96 8.75 -8.42
C GLU A 102 12.58 9.02 -7.78
N PRO A 103 12.44 9.86 -6.74
CA PRO A 103 11.13 10.22 -6.20
C PRO A 103 10.23 10.90 -7.23
N LEU A 104 10.77 11.81 -8.02
CA LEU A 104 10.01 12.48 -9.06
C LEU A 104 9.44 11.48 -10.08
N ALA A 105 10.24 10.50 -10.51
CA ALA A 105 9.79 9.46 -11.43
C ALA A 105 8.65 8.62 -10.81
N ALA A 106 8.74 8.26 -9.54
CA ALA A 106 7.67 7.54 -8.84
C ALA A 106 6.40 8.38 -8.73
N LEU A 107 6.51 9.66 -8.38
CA LEU A 107 5.35 10.58 -8.34
C LEU A 107 4.67 10.72 -9.71
N LEU A 108 5.44 10.82 -10.79
CA LEU A 108 4.89 10.87 -12.15
C LEU A 108 4.16 9.56 -12.50
N GLY A 109 4.73 8.41 -12.17
CA GLY A 109 4.07 7.12 -12.38
C GLY A 109 2.78 6.99 -11.57
N ALA A 110 2.79 7.40 -10.31
CA ALA A 110 1.60 7.43 -9.47
C ALA A 110 0.53 8.39 -10.02
N TYR A 111 0.93 9.55 -10.53
CA TYR A 111 0.05 10.51 -11.17
C TYR A 111 -0.62 9.92 -12.42
N ASP A 112 0.16 9.35 -13.33
CA ASP A 112 -0.37 8.77 -14.57
C ASP A 112 -1.34 7.62 -14.27
N ALA A 113 -1.04 6.79 -13.28
CA ALA A 113 -1.94 5.73 -12.86
C ALA A 113 -3.27 6.27 -12.29
N GLN A 114 -3.21 7.34 -11.48
CA GLN A 114 -4.42 7.98 -10.95
C GLN A 114 -5.30 8.53 -12.06
N ILE A 115 -4.71 9.20 -13.05
CA ILE A 115 -5.45 9.73 -14.20
C ILE A 115 -6.03 8.57 -15.02
N GLY A 116 -5.24 7.52 -15.29
CA GLY A 116 -5.67 6.37 -16.07
C GLY A 116 -6.85 5.61 -15.46
N PHE A 117 -6.89 5.50 -14.14
CA PHE A 117 -8.00 4.87 -13.42
C PHE A 117 -9.15 5.82 -13.07
N GLY A 118 -8.96 7.12 -13.16
CA GLY A 118 -9.91 8.11 -12.68
C GLY A 118 -10.04 8.10 -11.15
N LEU A 119 -8.99 7.75 -10.44
CA LEU A 119 -8.93 7.67 -8.98
C LEU A 119 -8.08 8.81 -8.42
N SER A 120 -8.36 9.20 -7.18
CA SER A 120 -7.59 10.23 -6.50
C SER A 120 -6.95 9.72 -5.21
N ALA A 121 -5.76 10.22 -4.92
CA ALA A 121 -5.16 10.07 -3.61
C ALA A 121 -5.77 11.06 -2.62
N ILE A 122 -5.97 10.61 -1.39
CA ILE A 122 -6.43 11.45 -0.27
C ILE A 122 -5.28 11.97 0.57
N GLY A 123 -4.09 11.46 0.35
CA GLY A 123 -2.88 11.84 1.07
C GLY A 123 -1.76 10.84 0.88
N GLY A 124 -0.70 11.06 1.60
CA GLY A 124 0.47 10.19 1.55
C GLY A 124 1.58 10.69 2.46
N LYS A 125 2.71 10.01 2.40
CA LYS A 125 3.92 10.40 3.12
C LYS A 125 5.14 9.97 2.34
N ASP A 126 6.09 10.90 2.22
CA ASP A 126 7.39 10.62 1.61
C ASP A 126 8.47 10.63 2.68
N SER A 127 9.38 9.69 2.56
CA SER A 127 10.57 9.59 3.41
C SER A 127 11.80 9.43 2.54
N MET A 128 12.77 10.32 2.74
CA MET A 128 13.99 10.38 1.93
C MET A 128 15.23 10.23 2.82
N SER A 129 15.17 9.33 3.78
CA SER A 129 16.21 9.10 4.78
C SER A 129 16.73 7.67 4.80
N GLY A 130 16.42 6.88 3.78
CA GLY A 130 16.83 5.49 3.67
C GLY A 130 18.34 5.34 3.70
N SER A 131 18.86 4.62 4.68
CA SER A 131 20.27 4.25 4.78
C SER A 131 20.35 2.76 5.07
N PHE A 132 21.17 2.06 4.31
CA PHE A 132 21.50 0.67 4.55
C PHE A 132 23.02 0.54 4.71
N ASN A 133 23.46 -0.07 5.78
CA ASN A 133 24.88 -0.34 5.99
C ASN A 133 25.07 -1.85 6.17
N GLU A 134 25.85 -2.47 5.31
CA GLU A 134 26.06 -3.93 5.29
C GLU A 134 26.67 -4.50 6.57
N ILE A 135 27.28 -3.67 7.40
CA ILE A 135 27.93 -4.12 8.65
C ILE A 135 26.99 -4.10 9.85
N CYS A 136 25.87 -3.40 9.77
CA CYS A 136 24.87 -3.33 10.83
C CYS A 136 23.49 -3.02 10.24
N LEU A 137 22.53 -3.91 10.46
CA LEU A 137 21.13 -3.67 10.14
C LEU A 137 20.54 -2.63 11.11
N LEU A 138 21.02 -1.41 11.04
CA LEU A 138 20.42 -0.28 11.72
C LEU A 138 19.41 0.39 10.79
N TYR A 139 18.18 -0.06 10.87
CA TYR A 139 17.04 0.71 10.40
C TYR A 139 16.84 1.92 11.31
N THR A 140 17.53 2.98 11.02
CA THR A 140 17.21 4.27 11.61
C THR A 140 16.41 5.05 10.60
N SER A 141 15.11 4.86 10.60
CA SER A 141 14.21 5.92 10.17
C SER A 141 13.97 6.78 11.40
N PRO A 142 14.55 7.99 11.51
CA PRO A 142 14.14 8.88 12.57
C PRO A 142 12.66 9.15 12.38
N SER A 143 11.87 8.80 13.38
CA SER A 143 10.48 9.23 13.44
C SER A 143 10.45 10.76 13.45
N PRO A 144 9.55 11.41 12.70
CA PRO A 144 9.38 12.86 12.79
C PRO A 144 8.97 13.36 14.19
N ARG A 145 8.93 12.48 15.17
CA ARG A 145 8.55 12.77 16.57
C ARG A 145 9.69 12.58 17.58
N ASP A 146 10.89 12.24 17.12
CA ASP A 146 12.10 12.17 17.97
C ASP A 146 12.91 13.45 17.87
#